data_959d6bd7fba975c073eb5ba149b5bce1
#
_entry.id   959d6bd7fba975c073eb5ba149b5bce1
#
_cell.length_a   1.000
_cell.length_b   1.000
_cell.length_c   1.000
_cell.angle_alpha   90.00
_cell.angle_beta   90.00
_cell.angle_gamma   90.00
#
_symmetry.space_group_name_H-M   'P 1'
#
loop_
_entity.id
_entity.type
_entity.pdbx_description
1 polymer ?
#
loop_
_entity_poly.entity_id
_entity_poly.type
_entity_poly.pdbx_seq_one_letter_code
_entity_poly.pdbx_strand_id
1 'polypeptide(L)'
;MSRWIKNFIIVTSLLLVSCTGPVLPNSNLNSNPDIVHTQRTVEVRDSLGAVLQVIDAINLTLTEKRTRQAAVKVRSLLYGGHGSGTYMVAYGRRVVATAAHVVRSESTMLIEGRDGEVVIGKVVFVSHDVDLAFMVVPEIESRTAVRYRPESKYDERLVGKSLTYTGFPSHHDLLTIRGYIAALENNMIVSNMFGWFGSSGSGVFDQSGRYLGCVSGLDVGRFGGGVRIPLEDIVWVAPISQIDQELLKVRILTSDVPVREMKSIPGAAAPRRGGLRD
;
A
#
# COMPACT_ATOMS: atom_id res chain seq x y z
N MET A 1 -23.85 -9.43 57.44
CA MET A 1 -22.74 -9.54 58.39
C MET A 1 -21.43 -9.69 57.61
N SER A 2 -20.56 -8.75 57.85
CA SER A 2 -19.09 -8.62 57.79
C SER A 2 -18.47 -8.79 56.36
N ARG A 3 -18.18 -7.71 55.70
CA ARG A 3 -17.01 -6.82 55.73
C ARG A 3 -15.67 -7.53 55.72
N TRP A 4 -14.98 -7.51 54.55
CA TRP A 4 -13.52 -7.29 54.49
C TRP A 4 -13.15 -6.57 53.18
N ILE A 5 -12.91 -5.25 53.32
CA ILE A 5 -12.22 -4.39 52.36
C ILE A 5 -10.73 -4.60 52.63
N LYS A 6 -9.96 -5.03 51.65
CA LYS A 6 -8.51 -4.91 51.68
C LYS A 6 -8.05 -4.00 50.54
N ASN A 7 -7.61 -2.80 50.97
CA ASN A 7 -6.88 -1.84 50.17
C ASN A 7 -5.58 -2.49 49.66
N PHE A 8 -5.39 -2.51 48.34
CA PHE A 8 -4.08 -2.74 47.77
C PHE A 8 -3.57 -1.41 47.23
N ILE A 9 -2.62 -0.83 47.95
CA ILE A 9 -1.81 0.29 47.48
C ILE A 9 -0.77 -0.29 46.55
N ILE A 10 -0.86 0.01 45.25
CA ILE A 10 0.19 -0.30 44.28
C ILE A 10 1.13 0.88 44.25
N VAL A 11 2.29 0.69 44.85
CA VAL A 11 3.45 1.60 44.69
C VAL A 11 4.05 1.35 43.34
N THR A 12 3.85 2.29 42.41
CA THR A 12 4.54 2.30 41.12
C THR A 12 5.96 2.83 41.33
N SER A 13 6.90 1.89 41.43
CA SER A 13 8.33 2.21 41.35
C SER A 13 8.71 2.38 39.87
N LEU A 14 8.94 3.61 39.46
CA LEU A 14 9.57 3.92 38.17
C LEU A 14 11.04 3.52 38.27
N LEU A 15 11.39 2.38 37.68
CA LEU A 15 12.78 2.00 37.44
C LEU A 15 13.20 2.62 36.08
N LEU A 16 13.86 3.78 36.16
CA LEU A 16 14.67 4.31 35.06
C LEU A 16 15.89 3.40 34.90
N VAL A 17 15.83 2.43 33.99
CA VAL A 17 17.01 1.69 33.55
C VAL A 17 17.74 2.54 32.52
N SER A 18 18.76 3.24 32.95
CA SER A 18 19.75 3.85 32.09
C SER A 18 20.61 2.73 31.48
N CYS A 19 20.35 2.36 30.24
CA CYS A 19 21.22 1.44 29.47
C CYS A 19 22.42 2.22 28.94
N THR A 20 23.45 2.41 29.76
CA THR A 20 24.82 2.64 29.27
C THR A 20 25.45 1.29 29.05
N GLY A 21 25.22 0.67 27.89
CA GLY A 21 25.96 -0.49 27.46
C GLY A 21 27.38 -0.10 27.06
N PRO A 22 28.39 -0.93 27.35
CA PRO A 22 29.76 -0.67 26.92
C PRO A 22 29.82 -0.68 25.38
N VAL A 23 30.42 0.37 24.83
CA VAL A 23 30.76 0.45 23.39
C VAL A 23 31.78 -0.67 23.14
N LEU A 24 31.35 -1.76 22.49
CA LEU A 24 32.27 -2.78 22.01
C LEU A 24 33.11 -2.21 20.88
N PRO A 25 34.42 -2.45 20.87
CA PRO A 25 35.26 -2.01 19.78
C PRO A 25 34.85 -2.73 18.50
N ASN A 26 34.78 -1.94 17.44
CA ASN A 26 34.49 -2.33 16.08
C ASN A 26 35.23 -3.59 15.66
N SER A 27 34.57 -4.73 15.68
CA SER A 27 35.06 -5.93 15.05
C SER A 27 34.92 -5.77 13.56
N ASN A 28 36.03 -5.72 12.84
CA ASN A 28 36.13 -5.76 11.39
C ASN A 28 35.25 -6.90 10.85
N LEU A 29 34.03 -6.57 10.47
CA LEU A 29 33.23 -7.42 9.59
C LEU A 29 33.92 -7.38 8.22
N ASN A 30 34.51 -8.51 7.83
CA ASN A 30 35.01 -8.74 6.50
C ASN A 30 33.95 -8.28 5.49
N SER A 31 34.15 -7.07 4.95
CA SER A 31 33.42 -6.59 3.79
C SER A 31 33.81 -7.49 2.62
N ASN A 32 32.86 -8.30 2.16
CA ASN A 32 33.00 -9.02 0.91
C ASN A 32 33.22 -7.97 -0.19
N PRO A 33 34.38 -7.93 -0.87
CA PRO A 33 34.72 -6.86 -1.81
C PRO A 33 33.92 -6.87 -3.11
N ASP A 34 33.02 -7.86 -3.30
CA ASP A 34 32.30 -8.05 -4.57
C ASP A 34 30.92 -7.37 -4.65
N ILE A 35 30.49 -6.64 -3.61
CA ILE A 35 29.29 -5.83 -3.68
C ILE A 35 29.68 -4.38 -3.94
N VAL A 36 30.08 -4.10 -5.17
CA VAL A 36 30.20 -2.72 -5.64
C VAL A 36 28.79 -2.15 -5.81
N HIS A 37 28.34 -1.41 -4.80
CA HIS A 37 27.12 -0.61 -4.90
C HIS A 37 27.38 0.55 -5.89
N THR A 38 27.28 0.29 -7.18
CA THR A 38 27.30 1.33 -8.19
C THR A 38 25.96 2.07 -8.14
N GLN A 39 25.91 3.16 -7.42
CA GLN A 39 24.81 4.12 -7.55
C GLN A 39 24.88 4.70 -8.96
N ARG A 40 23.97 4.28 -9.81
CA ARG A 40 23.83 4.86 -11.13
C ARG A 40 23.06 6.17 -10.98
N THR A 41 23.76 7.29 -10.91
CA THR A 41 23.16 8.62 -10.95
C THR A 41 22.80 8.91 -12.39
N VAL A 42 21.51 9.04 -12.67
CA VAL A 42 21.02 9.54 -13.97
C VAL A 42 20.86 11.04 -13.83
N GLU A 43 21.67 11.83 -14.53
CA GLU A 43 21.49 13.27 -14.61
C GLU A 43 20.26 13.57 -15.48
N VAL A 44 19.22 14.09 -14.87
CA VAL A 44 18.08 14.66 -15.57
C VAL A 44 18.15 16.18 -15.40
N ARG A 45 18.14 16.91 -16.50
CA ARG A 45 18.08 18.37 -16.48
C ARG A 45 16.62 18.80 -16.52
N ASP A 46 16.23 19.71 -15.62
CA ASP A 46 14.92 20.34 -15.67
C ASP A 46 14.85 21.37 -16.81
N SER A 47 13.68 21.98 -16.99
CA SER A 47 13.45 23.02 -18.00
C SER A 47 14.27 24.29 -17.81
N LEU A 48 14.96 24.44 -16.69
CA LEU A 48 15.83 25.56 -16.34
C LEU A 48 17.31 25.17 -16.44
N GLY A 49 17.63 23.91 -16.82
CA GLY A 49 18.98 23.40 -16.94
C GLY A 49 19.65 23.01 -15.63
N ALA A 50 18.90 23.01 -14.52
CA ALA A 50 19.38 22.49 -13.24
C ALA A 50 19.52 20.97 -13.30
N VAL A 51 20.64 20.46 -12.78
CA VAL A 51 20.89 19.01 -12.72
C VAL A 51 20.12 18.42 -11.54
N LEU A 52 19.06 17.68 -11.84
CA LEU A 52 18.35 16.88 -10.84
C LEU A 52 19.04 15.52 -10.75
N GLN A 53 19.67 15.24 -9.62
CA GLN A 53 20.16 13.89 -9.31
C GLN A 53 18.98 12.98 -8.96
N VAL A 54 18.55 12.17 -9.91
CA VAL A 54 17.63 11.10 -9.64
C VAL A 54 18.41 9.89 -9.13
N ILE A 55 18.43 9.68 -7.84
CA ILE A 55 18.91 8.42 -7.25
C ILE A 55 17.91 7.35 -7.64
N ASP A 56 18.23 6.58 -8.67
CA ASP A 56 17.41 5.41 -9.03
C ASP A 56 17.51 4.41 -7.86
N ALA A 57 16.35 3.91 -7.41
CA ALA A 57 16.32 2.90 -6.36
C ALA A 57 16.82 1.56 -6.94
N ILE A 58 18.14 1.39 -7.02
CA ILE A 58 18.86 0.36 -7.75
C ILE A 58 18.49 -1.04 -7.26
N ASN A 59 18.12 -1.16 -5.97
CA ASN A 59 17.83 -2.44 -5.32
C ASN A 59 16.38 -2.92 -5.50
N LEU A 60 15.55 -2.23 -6.25
CA LEU A 60 14.19 -2.67 -6.54
C LEU A 60 14.17 -3.61 -7.74
N THR A 61 13.42 -4.71 -7.61
CA THR A 61 13.12 -5.60 -8.75
C THR A 61 12.33 -4.86 -9.84
N LEU A 62 12.27 -5.44 -11.02
CA LEU A 62 11.48 -4.86 -12.12
C LEU A 62 9.98 -4.76 -11.76
N THR A 63 9.44 -5.75 -11.05
CA THR A 63 8.06 -5.72 -10.57
C THR A 63 7.84 -4.55 -9.60
N GLU A 64 8.74 -4.35 -8.64
CA GLU A 64 8.65 -3.25 -7.68
C GLU A 64 8.76 -1.89 -8.33
N LYS A 65 9.67 -1.71 -9.28
CA LYS A 65 9.76 -0.47 -10.07
C LYS A 65 8.46 -0.17 -10.81
N ARG A 66 7.84 -1.18 -11.43
CA ARG A 66 6.57 -1.04 -12.15
C ARG A 66 5.41 -0.72 -11.20
N THR A 67 5.32 -1.41 -10.05
CA THR A 67 4.26 -1.15 -9.07
C THR A 67 4.37 0.25 -8.46
N ARG A 68 5.60 0.75 -8.24
CA ARG A 68 5.82 2.14 -7.80
C ARG A 68 5.34 3.17 -8.82
N GLN A 69 5.52 2.90 -10.10
CA GLN A 69 5.03 3.77 -11.17
C GLN A 69 3.50 3.74 -11.32
N ALA A 70 2.87 2.66 -10.87
CA ALA A 70 1.43 2.44 -10.99
C ALA A 70 0.63 2.78 -9.72
N ALA A 71 1.30 2.99 -8.58
CA ALA A 71 0.61 3.26 -7.32
C ALA A 71 -0.05 4.64 -7.31
N VAL A 72 -1.29 4.71 -6.85
CA VAL A 72 -2.09 5.95 -6.72
C VAL A 72 -2.73 6.02 -5.33
N LYS A 73 -3.03 7.24 -4.85
CA LYS A 73 -3.91 7.42 -3.70
C LYS A 73 -5.36 7.43 -4.17
N VAL A 74 -6.23 6.77 -3.42
CA VAL A 74 -7.68 6.76 -3.66
C VAL A 74 -8.33 7.51 -2.51
N ARG A 75 -9.00 8.62 -2.83
CA ARG A 75 -9.63 9.48 -1.82
C ARG A 75 -11.14 9.50 -1.99
N SER A 76 -11.83 9.43 -0.88
CA SER A 76 -13.26 9.68 -0.80
C SER A 76 -13.56 11.15 -1.04
N LEU A 77 -14.63 11.42 -1.79
CA LEU A 77 -15.18 12.76 -1.95
C LEU A 77 -15.99 13.19 -0.71
N LEU A 78 -16.54 12.23 0.03
CA LEU A 78 -17.53 12.48 1.08
C LEU A 78 -16.97 12.34 2.50
N TYR A 79 -16.09 11.36 2.73
CA TYR A 79 -15.75 10.93 4.09
C TYR A 79 -14.33 11.33 4.56
N GLY A 80 -13.53 11.93 3.67
CA GLY A 80 -12.14 12.21 3.99
C GLY A 80 -11.30 10.92 4.09
N GLY A 81 -10.02 11.07 4.41
CA GLY A 81 -9.07 9.95 4.44
C GLY A 81 -8.64 9.49 3.04
N HIS A 82 -7.80 8.48 3.01
CA HIS A 82 -7.35 7.86 1.77
C HIS A 82 -7.07 6.38 1.96
N GLY A 83 -7.14 5.65 0.88
CA GLY A 83 -6.52 4.36 0.67
C GLY A 83 -5.53 4.44 -0.47
N SER A 84 -5.02 3.30 -0.84
CA SER A 84 -4.14 3.11 -1.99
C SER A 84 -4.88 2.44 -3.13
N GLY A 85 -4.32 2.53 -4.33
CA GLY A 85 -4.80 1.82 -5.50
C GLY A 85 -3.66 1.52 -6.46
N THR A 86 -3.96 0.71 -7.46
CA THR A 86 -3.02 0.40 -8.52
C THR A 86 -3.61 0.71 -9.88
N TYR A 87 -2.93 1.57 -10.62
CA TYR A 87 -3.29 1.95 -11.99
C TYR A 87 -2.87 0.86 -12.97
N MET A 88 -3.85 0.35 -13.73
CA MET A 88 -3.67 -0.80 -14.61
C MET A 88 -4.30 -0.60 -15.97
N VAL A 89 -3.84 -1.37 -16.96
CA VAL A 89 -4.57 -1.61 -18.20
C VAL A 89 -5.19 -3.00 -18.12
N ALA A 90 -6.53 -3.06 -18.03
CA ALA A 90 -7.32 -4.28 -18.02
C ALA A 90 -8.30 -4.27 -19.21
N TYR A 91 -8.33 -5.35 -19.99
CA TYR A 91 -9.20 -5.50 -21.16
C TYR A 91 -9.15 -4.31 -22.14
N GLY A 92 -7.97 -3.68 -22.29
CA GLY A 92 -7.78 -2.50 -23.15
C GLY A 92 -8.24 -1.16 -22.55
N ARG A 93 -8.70 -1.16 -21.30
CA ARG A 93 -9.18 0.06 -20.60
C ARG A 93 -8.25 0.40 -19.43
N ARG A 94 -8.15 1.69 -19.12
CA ARG A 94 -7.45 2.19 -17.94
C ARG A 94 -8.33 2.05 -16.72
N VAL A 95 -7.82 1.37 -15.70
CA VAL A 95 -8.55 1.12 -14.45
C VAL A 95 -7.65 1.36 -13.24
N VAL A 96 -8.28 1.62 -12.10
CA VAL A 96 -7.63 1.56 -10.78
C VAL A 96 -8.31 0.46 -9.98
N ALA A 97 -7.52 -0.49 -9.49
CA ALA A 97 -7.94 -1.50 -8.53
C ALA A 97 -7.66 -0.99 -7.10
N THR A 98 -8.59 -1.24 -6.17
CA THR A 98 -8.48 -0.88 -4.76
C THR A 98 -9.33 -1.83 -3.90
N ALA A 99 -9.36 -1.62 -2.57
CA ALA A 99 -10.25 -2.37 -1.68
C ALA A 99 -11.69 -1.82 -1.70
N ALA A 100 -12.69 -2.70 -1.54
CA ALA A 100 -14.10 -2.29 -1.54
C ALA A 100 -14.43 -1.34 -0.38
N HIS A 101 -13.85 -1.57 0.81
CA HIS A 101 -14.07 -0.68 1.96
C HIS A 101 -13.47 0.72 1.78
N VAL A 102 -12.53 0.92 0.84
CA VAL A 102 -11.99 2.24 0.49
C VAL A 102 -13.02 3.04 -0.31
N VAL A 103 -13.71 2.41 -1.27
CA VAL A 103 -14.73 3.07 -2.09
C VAL A 103 -16.09 3.15 -1.38
N ARG A 104 -16.34 2.24 -0.40
CA ARG A 104 -17.62 2.19 0.33
C ARG A 104 -18.81 2.10 -0.64
N SER A 105 -19.72 3.09 -0.56
CA SER A 105 -20.90 3.23 -1.44
C SER A 105 -20.77 4.36 -2.47
N GLU A 106 -19.56 4.93 -2.62
CA GLU A 106 -19.36 6.02 -3.57
C GLU A 106 -19.29 5.49 -5.00
N SER A 107 -19.93 6.19 -5.91
CA SER A 107 -19.88 5.88 -7.34
C SER A 107 -18.67 6.48 -8.05
N THR A 108 -18.01 7.45 -7.41
CA THR A 108 -16.86 8.17 -7.94
C THR A 108 -15.86 8.46 -6.83
N MET A 109 -14.56 8.39 -7.15
CA MET A 109 -13.46 8.64 -6.23
C MET A 109 -12.47 9.62 -6.86
N LEU A 110 -11.73 10.33 -6.03
CA LEU A 110 -10.55 11.09 -6.47
C LEU A 110 -9.34 10.17 -6.51
N ILE A 111 -8.68 10.14 -7.65
CA ILE A 111 -7.46 9.37 -7.87
C ILE A 111 -6.29 10.34 -7.99
N GLU A 112 -5.40 10.28 -7.02
CA GLU A 112 -4.25 11.19 -6.94
C GLU A 112 -3.00 10.48 -7.47
N GLY A 113 -2.44 11.05 -8.52
CA GLY A 113 -1.19 10.63 -9.15
C GLY A 113 0.05 11.18 -8.42
N ARG A 114 1.00 11.73 -9.18
CA ARG A 114 2.16 12.49 -8.66
C ARG A 114 1.93 13.98 -8.89
N ASP A 115 2.75 14.80 -8.27
CA ASP A 115 2.87 16.24 -8.53
C ASP A 115 1.53 16.99 -8.48
N GLY A 116 0.58 16.48 -7.66
CA GLY A 116 -0.73 17.10 -7.51
C GLY A 116 -1.73 16.77 -8.62
N GLU A 117 -1.41 15.87 -9.55
CA GLU A 117 -2.38 15.38 -10.54
C GLU A 117 -3.53 14.64 -9.85
N VAL A 118 -4.76 15.02 -10.18
CA VAL A 118 -5.98 14.40 -9.67
C VAL A 118 -6.93 14.12 -10.83
N VAL A 119 -7.39 12.89 -10.94
CA VAL A 119 -8.44 12.51 -11.88
C VAL A 119 -9.63 11.90 -11.14
N ILE A 120 -10.80 11.86 -11.78
CA ILE A 120 -11.99 11.20 -11.24
C ILE A 120 -12.04 9.76 -11.73
N GLY A 121 -12.13 8.81 -10.81
CA GLY A 121 -12.39 7.41 -11.09
C GLY A 121 -13.87 7.09 -10.90
N LYS A 122 -14.49 6.44 -11.89
CA LYS A 122 -15.87 5.91 -11.80
C LYS A 122 -15.82 4.48 -11.32
N VAL A 123 -16.43 4.20 -10.19
CA VAL A 123 -16.55 2.84 -9.64
C VAL A 123 -17.46 2.01 -10.55
N VAL A 124 -16.96 0.88 -11.03
CA VAL A 124 -17.67 0.02 -11.99
C VAL A 124 -17.88 -1.40 -11.47
N PHE A 125 -17.06 -1.81 -10.51
CA PHE A 125 -17.17 -3.13 -9.88
C PHE A 125 -16.82 -3.03 -8.40
N VAL A 126 -17.62 -3.65 -7.55
CA VAL A 126 -17.40 -3.78 -6.10
C VAL A 126 -17.79 -5.18 -5.67
N SER A 127 -16.92 -5.87 -4.96
CA SER A 127 -17.18 -7.11 -4.26
C SER A 127 -16.88 -6.91 -2.79
N HIS A 128 -17.92 -6.78 -1.97
CA HIS A 128 -17.77 -6.63 -0.52
C HIS A 128 -17.33 -7.93 0.15
N ASP A 129 -17.75 -9.09 -0.40
CA ASP A 129 -17.39 -10.40 0.16
C ASP A 129 -15.89 -10.70 0.03
N VAL A 130 -15.27 -10.21 -1.04
CA VAL A 130 -13.82 -10.37 -1.31
C VAL A 130 -13.03 -9.12 -0.91
N ASP A 131 -13.71 -7.98 -0.70
CA ASP A 131 -13.10 -6.67 -0.46
C ASP A 131 -12.26 -6.13 -1.63
N LEU A 132 -12.79 -6.24 -2.86
CA LEU A 132 -12.17 -5.71 -4.07
C LEU A 132 -13.09 -4.75 -4.81
N ALA A 133 -12.51 -3.67 -5.35
CA ALA A 133 -13.21 -2.71 -6.21
C ALA A 133 -12.36 -2.28 -7.39
N PHE A 134 -13.01 -1.97 -8.50
CA PHE A 134 -12.38 -1.45 -9.71
C PHE A 134 -13.10 -0.19 -10.19
N MET A 135 -12.30 0.74 -10.66
CA MET A 135 -12.76 2.01 -11.23
C MET A 135 -12.21 2.16 -12.64
N VAL A 136 -13.00 2.65 -13.58
CA VAL A 136 -12.46 3.16 -14.84
C VAL A 136 -12.01 4.61 -14.65
N VAL A 137 -10.86 4.94 -15.24
CA VAL A 137 -10.21 6.25 -15.09
C VAL A 137 -9.76 6.78 -16.45
N PRO A 138 -9.66 8.11 -16.62
CA PRO A 138 -8.91 8.68 -17.74
C PRO A 138 -7.43 8.35 -17.63
N GLU A 139 -6.62 8.83 -18.54
CA GLU A 139 -5.17 8.74 -18.44
C GLU A 139 -4.67 9.49 -17.21
N ILE A 140 -3.76 8.85 -16.44
CA ILE A 140 -3.02 9.47 -15.35
C ILE A 140 -1.61 9.70 -15.87
N GLU A 141 -1.32 10.93 -16.31
CA GLU A 141 -0.08 11.27 -17.02
C GLU A 141 1.15 11.07 -16.17
N SER A 142 1.06 11.36 -14.88
CA SER A 142 2.17 11.22 -13.92
C SER A 142 2.44 9.77 -13.48
N ARG A 143 1.66 8.81 -13.97
CA ARG A 143 1.76 7.39 -13.60
C ARG A 143 1.85 6.49 -14.83
N THR A 144 2.50 5.36 -14.67
CA THR A 144 2.58 4.32 -15.70
C THR A 144 1.75 3.13 -15.29
N ALA A 145 0.72 2.81 -16.09
CA ALA A 145 -0.16 1.69 -15.82
C ALA A 145 0.59 0.34 -15.95
N VAL A 146 0.37 -0.56 -15.00
CA VAL A 146 0.80 -1.95 -15.15
C VAL A 146 -0.24 -2.74 -15.93
N ARG A 147 0.19 -3.78 -16.64
CA ARG A 147 -0.73 -4.69 -17.32
C ARG A 147 -1.46 -5.55 -16.29
N TYR A 148 -2.77 -5.61 -16.36
CA TYR A 148 -3.57 -6.54 -15.56
C TYR A 148 -3.27 -7.98 -15.97
N ARG A 149 -2.73 -8.76 -15.04
CA ARG A 149 -2.38 -10.17 -15.18
C ARG A 149 -2.80 -10.88 -13.90
N PRO A 150 -4.10 -11.21 -13.75
CA PRO A 150 -4.59 -11.80 -12.52
C PRO A 150 -4.02 -13.20 -12.29
N GLU A 151 -3.73 -13.51 -11.02
CA GLU A 151 -3.52 -14.89 -10.60
C GLU A 151 -4.89 -15.58 -10.55
N SER A 152 -5.02 -16.68 -11.29
CA SER A 152 -6.27 -17.43 -11.36
C SER A 152 -6.38 -18.56 -10.34
N LYS A 153 -5.27 -18.85 -9.64
CA LYS A 153 -5.20 -19.96 -8.68
C LYS A 153 -5.32 -19.44 -7.26
N TYR A 154 -6.01 -20.23 -6.45
CA TYR A 154 -6.07 -20.03 -5.01
C TYR A 154 -5.92 -21.41 -4.36
N ASP A 155 -4.68 -21.82 -4.19
CA ASP A 155 -4.33 -23.13 -3.62
C ASP A 155 -3.01 -23.07 -2.84
N GLU A 156 -2.73 -24.11 -2.07
CA GLU A 156 -1.58 -24.22 -1.16
C GLU A 156 -0.22 -23.97 -1.83
N ARG A 157 -0.13 -24.08 -3.16
CA ARG A 157 1.11 -23.78 -3.90
C ARG A 157 1.46 -22.29 -3.93
N LEU A 158 0.55 -21.44 -3.48
CA LEU A 158 0.81 -20.02 -3.28
C LEU A 158 1.63 -19.78 -2.01
N VAL A 159 1.51 -20.62 -0.98
CA VAL A 159 2.20 -20.44 0.30
C VAL A 159 3.72 -20.46 0.09
N GLY A 160 4.41 -19.52 0.73
CA GLY A 160 5.85 -19.31 0.57
C GLY A 160 6.26 -18.45 -0.63
N LYS A 161 5.34 -18.10 -1.55
CA LYS A 161 5.67 -17.17 -2.65
C LYS A 161 5.96 -15.78 -2.13
N SER A 162 7.02 -15.19 -2.65
CA SER A 162 7.37 -13.80 -2.38
C SER A 162 6.37 -12.84 -3.01
N LEU A 163 6.04 -11.81 -2.26
CA LEU A 163 5.09 -10.76 -2.61
C LEU A 163 5.73 -9.38 -2.53
N THR A 164 5.14 -8.45 -3.26
CA THR A 164 5.39 -7.02 -3.08
C THR A 164 4.10 -6.24 -3.27
N TYR A 165 3.98 -5.14 -2.53
CA TYR A 165 3.02 -4.09 -2.82
C TYR A 165 3.68 -2.73 -2.75
N THR A 166 3.07 -1.74 -3.39
CA THR A 166 3.45 -0.33 -3.25
C THR A 166 2.20 0.49 -2.98
N GLY A 167 2.27 1.34 -1.96
CA GLY A 167 1.14 2.15 -1.52
C GLY A 167 1.53 3.29 -0.61
N PHE A 168 0.54 3.86 0.07
CA PHE A 168 0.64 5.10 0.85
C PHE A 168 0.21 4.89 2.31
N PRO A 169 0.88 4.00 3.07
CA PRO A 169 0.55 3.80 4.47
C PRO A 169 0.87 5.04 5.31
N SER A 170 0.01 5.36 6.27
CA SER A 170 0.15 6.48 7.21
C SER A 170 0.37 7.82 6.50
N HIS A 171 1.44 8.51 6.84
CA HIS A 171 1.83 9.81 6.28
C HIS A 171 2.91 9.70 5.20
N HIS A 172 3.32 8.47 4.87
CA HIS A 172 4.34 8.25 3.85
C HIS A 172 3.78 8.51 2.45
N ASP A 173 4.61 9.09 1.59
CA ASP A 173 4.21 9.38 0.22
C ASP A 173 4.15 8.13 -0.64
N LEU A 174 5.10 7.22 -0.49
CA LEU A 174 5.13 5.99 -1.27
C LEU A 174 6.10 4.98 -0.66
N LEU A 175 5.57 3.87 -0.17
CA LEU A 175 6.38 2.76 0.33
C LEU A 175 6.24 1.54 -0.57
N THR A 176 7.36 0.86 -0.83
CA THR A 176 7.38 -0.48 -1.43
C THR A 176 7.75 -1.49 -0.36
N ILE A 177 6.86 -2.45 -0.13
CA ILE A 177 6.94 -3.43 0.94
C ILE A 177 7.08 -4.82 0.30
N ARG A 178 7.93 -5.65 0.88
CA ARG A 178 8.15 -7.06 0.52
C ARG A 178 7.66 -7.97 1.62
N GLY A 179 7.32 -9.18 1.24
CA GLY A 179 6.99 -10.25 2.14
C GLY A 179 6.73 -11.54 1.39
N TYR A 180 5.97 -12.44 2.00
CA TYR A 180 5.57 -13.71 1.39
C TYR A 180 4.18 -14.12 1.85
N ILE A 181 3.56 -15.06 1.13
CA ILE A 181 2.31 -15.67 1.53
C ILE A 181 2.58 -16.63 2.68
N ALA A 182 2.02 -16.35 3.85
CA ALA A 182 2.18 -17.17 5.05
C ALA A 182 1.12 -18.29 5.11
N ALA A 183 -0.13 -17.99 4.72
CA ALA A 183 -1.24 -18.95 4.74
C ALA A 183 -2.34 -18.53 3.75
N LEU A 184 -3.30 -19.43 3.55
CA LEU A 184 -4.58 -19.17 2.90
C LEU A 184 -5.67 -19.50 3.91
N GLU A 185 -6.43 -18.50 4.33
CA GLU A 185 -7.46 -18.65 5.37
C GLU A 185 -8.71 -17.85 5.00
N ASN A 186 -9.89 -18.40 5.24
CA ASN A 186 -11.19 -17.72 5.06
C ASN A 186 -11.34 -17.08 3.67
N ASN A 187 -10.87 -17.72 2.60
CA ASN A 187 -10.83 -17.20 1.24
C ASN A 187 -9.95 -15.94 1.06
N MET A 188 -9.07 -15.65 2.00
CA MET A 188 -8.11 -14.54 1.97
C MET A 188 -6.67 -15.09 1.93
N ILE A 189 -5.76 -14.29 1.42
CA ILE A 189 -4.33 -14.55 1.53
C ILE A 189 -3.84 -13.87 2.81
N VAL A 190 -3.22 -14.63 3.71
CA VAL A 190 -2.48 -14.11 4.86
C VAL A 190 -1.03 -13.96 4.46
N SER A 191 -0.49 -12.78 4.62
CA SER A 191 0.88 -12.48 4.24
C SER A 191 1.68 -11.90 5.40
N ASN A 192 2.97 -12.23 5.44
CA ASN A 192 3.93 -11.57 6.31
C ASN A 192 4.51 -10.36 5.57
N MET A 193 3.86 -9.22 5.72
CA MET A 193 4.26 -7.92 5.17
C MET A 193 3.90 -6.84 6.17
N PHE A 194 4.70 -5.77 6.22
CA PHE A 194 4.27 -4.58 6.96
C PHE A 194 3.00 -3.97 6.33
N GLY A 195 2.05 -3.57 7.17
CA GLY A 195 0.85 -2.84 6.75
C GLY A 195 0.46 -1.79 7.77
N TRP A 196 -0.20 -0.73 7.32
CA TRP A 196 -0.75 0.31 8.17
C TRP A 196 -1.95 0.98 7.50
N PHE A 197 -2.69 1.81 8.25
CA PHE A 197 -3.78 2.60 7.69
C PHE A 197 -3.32 3.39 6.47
N GLY A 198 -4.08 3.34 5.38
CA GLY A 198 -3.74 3.92 4.09
C GLY A 198 -3.09 2.92 3.11
N SER A 199 -2.57 1.77 3.57
CA SER A 199 -2.13 0.70 2.65
C SER A 199 -3.29 -0.06 2.00
N SER A 200 -4.50 0.00 2.57
CA SER A 200 -5.71 -0.62 2.03
C SER A 200 -5.90 -0.28 0.55
N GLY A 201 -6.10 -1.29 -0.28
CA GLY A 201 -6.24 -1.15 -1.73
C GLY A 201 -4.93 -1.18 -2.51
N SER A 202 -3.76 -1.17 -1.86
CA SER A 202 -2.48 -1.38 -2.56
C SER A 202 -2.47 -2.72 -3.29
N GLY A 203 -2.17 -2.72 -4.58
CA GLY A 203 -2.09 -3.96 -5.36
C GLY A 203 -0.90 -4.81 -4.95
N VAL A 204 -1.17 -6.09 -4.72
CA VAL A 204 -0.19 -7.11 -4.33
C VAL A 204 0.18 -7.95 -5.55
N PHE A 205 1.48 -8.11 -5.76
CA PHE A 205 2.05 -8.81 -6.92
C PHE A 205 3.06 -9.87 -6.49
N ASP A 206 3.14 -10.95 -7.25
CA ASP A 206 4.26 -11.87 -7.17
C ASP A 206 5.49 -11.34 -7.92
N GLN A 207 6.62 -12.03 -7.81
CA GLN A 207 7.87 -11.64 -8.49
C GLN A 207 7.76 -11.65 -10.02
N SER A 208 6.83 -12.41 -10.59
CA SER A 208 6.59 -12.46 -12.04
C SER A 208 5.70 -11.31 -12.53
N GLY A 209 5.22 -10.45 -11.63
CA GLY A 209 4.30 -9.35 -11.92
C GLY A 209 2.86 -9.80 -12.17
N ARG A 210 2.44 -10.95 -11.63
CA ARG A 210 1.02 -11.33 -11.57
C ARG A 210 0.35 -10.60 -10.41
N TYR A 211 -0.83 -10.09 -10.68
CA TYR A 211 -1.67 -9.44 -9.69
C TYR A 211 -2.41 -10.49 -8.88
N LEU A 212 -2.13 -10.57 -7.59
CA LEU A 212 -2.80 -11.51 -6.67
C LEU A 212 -4.05 -10.92 -6.04
N GLY A 213 -4.13 -9.60 -5.92
CA GLY A 213 -5.22 -8.91 -5.27
C GLY A 213 -4.77 -7.61 -4.64
N CYS A 214 -5.45 -7.14 -3.62
CA CYS A 214 -5.06 -5.92 -2.91
C CYS A 214 -5.01 -6.10 -1.39
N VAL A 215 -4.24 -5.25 -0.73
CA VAL A 215 -4.23 -5.15 0.74
C VAL A 215 -5.64 -4.80 1.22
N SER A 216 -6.21 -5.67 2.04
CA SER A 216 -7.54 -5.49 2.64
C SER A 216 -7.45 -4.97 4.06
N GLY A 217 -6.65 -5.59 4.92
CA GLY A 217 -6.58 -5.20 6.32
C GLY A 217 -5.38 -5.78 7.04
N LEU A 218 -5.34 -5.49 8.34
CA LEU A 218 -4.35 -6.00 9.29
C LEU A 218 -5.04 -7.02 10.20
N ASP A 219 -4.29 -7.99 10.65
CA ASP A 219 -4.77 -8.82 11.74
C ASP A 219 -4.77 -8.04 13.07
N VAL A 220 -5.59 -8.50 14.01
CA VAL A 220 -5.79 -7.85 15.29
C VAL A 220 -5.60 -8.84 16.41
N GLY A 221 -4.46 -8.75 17.08
CA GLY A 221 -4.18 -9.50 18.31
C GLY A 221 -5.09 -9.07 19.46
N ARG A 222 -5.50 -10.05 20.29
CA ARG A 222 -6.25 -9.79 21.53
C ARG A 222 -5.34 -10.08 22.72
N PHE A 223 -5.15 -9.07 23.56
CA PHE A 223 -4.43 -9.21 24.81
C PHE A 223 -5.41 -9.28 26.00
N GLY A 224 -4.91 -9.71 27.15
CA GLY A 224 -5.66 -9.75 28.38
C GLY A 224 -6.36 -8.40 28.66
N GLY A 225 -7.59 -8.44 29.19
CA GLY A 225 -8.40 -7.24 29.43
C GLY A 225 -9.15 -6.70 28.21
N GLY A 226 -9.17 -7.42 27.06
CA GLY A 226 -9.95 -7.02 25.87
C GLY A 226 -9.27 -5.98 24.98
N VAL A 227 -8.00 -5.64 25.25
CA VAL A 227 -7.23 -4.72 24.41
C VAL A 227 -6.95 -5.37 23.05
N ARG A 228 -7.24 -4.62 21.97
CA ARG A 228 -6.96 -5.02 20.59
C ARG A 228 -5.76 -4.25 20.09
N ILE A 229 -4.78 -4.96 19.53
CA ILE A 229 -3.56 -4.35 18.96
C ILE A 229 -3.43 -4.83 17.51
N PRO A 230 -3.27 -3.92 16.54
CA PRO A 230 -2.96 -4.31 15.16
C PRO A 230 -1.63 -5.08 15.11
N LEU A 231 -1.60 -6.18 14.38
CA LEU A 231 -0.40 -6.93 14.05
C LEU A 231 0.09 -6.41 12.69
N GLU A 232 1.01 -5.47 12.73
CA GLU A 232 1.44 -4.71 11.56
C GLU A 232 2.15 -5.55 10.49
N ASP A 233 2.63 -6.73 10.86
CA ASP A 233 3.32 -7.69 10.02
C ASP A 233 2.45 -8.85 9.54
N ILE A 234 1.17 -8.86 9.89
CA ILE A 234 0.18 -9.83 9.40
C ILE A 234 -0.91 -9.09 8.61
N VAL A 235 -0.79 -9.16 7.30
CA VAL A 235 -1.64 -8.43 6.35
C VAL A 235 -2.55 -9.40 5.61
N TRP A 236 -3.84 -9.08 5.61
CA TRP A 236 -4.85 -9.75 4.82
C TRP A 236 -4.90 -9.16 3.41
N VAL A 237 -4.82 -10.05 2.40
CA VAL A 237 -4.90 -9.67 0.99
C VAL A 237 -6.15 -10.28 0.38
N ALA A 238 -6.98 -9.43 -0.20
CA ALA A 238 -8.18 -9.79 -0.94
C ALA A 238 -7.79 -10.42 -2.29
N PRO A 239 -8.02 -11.73 -2.52
CA PRO A 239 -7.48 -12.41 -3.69
C PRO A 239 -8.32 -12.16 -4.94
N ILE A 240 -7.67 -11.77 -6.03
CA ILE A 240 -8.32 -11.52 -7.33
C ILE A 240 -8.97 -12.76 -7.94
N SER A 241 -8.50 -13.94 -7.57
CA SER A 241 -9.04 -15.23 -8.05
C SER A 241 -10.43 -15.56 -7.51
N GLN A 242 -10.90 -14.85 -6.46
CA GLN A 242 -12.20 -15.07 -5.83
C GLN A 242 -13.33 -14.22 -6.42
N ILE A 243 -13.04 -13.35 -7.40
CA ILE A 243 -14.08 -12.57 -8.08
C ILE A 243 -14.43 -13.17 -9.45
N ASP A 244 -15.64 -12.86 -9.90
CA ASP A 244 -16.09 -13.21 -11.26
C ASP A 244 -15.35 -12.31 -12.30
N GLN A 245 -14.40 -12.89 -13.02
CA GLN A 245 -13.57 -12.20 -14.01
C GLN A 245 -14.38 -11.78 -15.25
N GLU A 246 -15.40 -12.54 -15.64
CA GLU A 246 -16.24 -12.18 -16.79
C GLU A 246 -17.17 -11.03 -16.44
N LEU A 247 -17.75 -11.04 -15.23
CA LEU A 247 -18.54 -9.90 -14.75
C LEU A 247 -17.67 -8.63 -14.65
N LEU A 248 -16.46 -8.73 -14.08
CA LEU A 248 -15.51 -7.62 -14.03
C LEU A 248 -15.22 -7.06 -15.43
N LYS A 249 -14.92 -7.93 -16.39
CA LYS A 249 -14.65 -7.56 -17.79
C LYS A 249 -15.82 -6.84 -18.43
N VAL A 250 -17.03 -7.37 -18.29
CA VAL A 250 -18.24 -6.73 -18.81
C VAL A 250 -18.42 -5.33 -18.20
N ARG A 251 -18.31 -5.19 -16.88
CA ARG A 251 -18.44 -3.93 -16.18
C ARG A 251 -17.43 -2.88 -16.64
N ILE A 252 -16.17 -3.28 -16.84
CA ILE A 252 -15.12 -2.39 -17.33
C ILE A 252 -15.41 -1.95 -18.77
N LEU A 253 -15.80 -2.88 -19.66
CA LEU A 253 -15.98 -2.60 -21.09
C LEU A 253 -17.22 -1.74 -21.38
N THR A 254 -18.30 -1.92 -20.60
CA THR A 254 -19.58 -1.21 -20.82
C THR A 254 -19.66 0.15 -20.13
N SER A 255 -18.68 0.50 -19.31
CA SER A 255 -18.70 1.76 -18.56
C SER A 255 -18.05 2.90 -19.32
N ASP A 256 -18.66 4.09 -19.22
CA ASP A 256 -18.06 5.33 -19.75
C ASP A 256 -16.88 5.76 -18.87
N VAL A 257 -15.83 6.28 -19.51
CA VAL A 257 -14.69 6.90 -18.80
C VAL A 257 -15.10 8.33 -18.41
N PRO A 258 -14.85 8.75 -17.16
CA PRO A 258 -15.08 10.14 -16.76
C PRO A 258 -14.29 11.12 -17.63
N VAL A 259 -14.97 12.19 -18.08
CA VAL A 259 -14.42 13.13 -19.08
C VAL A 259 -13.59 14.25 -18.43
N ARG A 260 -13.64 14.42 -17.12
CA ARG A 260 -13.07 15.62 -16.48
C ARG A 260 -11.88 15.34 -15.59
N GLU A 261 -10.73 15.84 -16.01
CA GLU A 261 -9.53 16.00 -15.20
C GLU A 261 -9.67 17.25 -14.30
N MET A 262 -9.39 17.09 -13.01
CA MET A 262 -9.18 18.25 -12.12
C MET A 262 -7.68 18.53 -12.05
N LYS A 263 -7.21 19.52 -12.82
CA LYS A 263 -5.79 19.93 -12.90
C LYS A 263 -5.28 20.64 -11.64
N SER A 264 -5.52 20.22 -10.48
CA SER A 264 -5.16 20.74 -9.16
C SER A 264 -6.37 21.20 -8.32
N ILE A 265 -6.38 20.83 -7.07
CA ILE A 265 -7.26 21.45 -6.07
C ILE A 265 -6.56 22.72 -5.60
N PRO A 266 -7.10 23.93 -5.88
CA PRO A 266 -6.52 25.14 -5.31
C PRO A 266 -6.62 25.07 -3.78
N GLY A 267 -5.49 25.06 -3.08
CA GLY A 267 -5.46 25.08 -1.62
C GLY A 267 -4.89 23.86 -0.91
N ALA A 268 -4.46 22.81 -1.61
CA ALA A 268 -3.64 21.77 -1.00
C ALA A 268 -2.22 22.33 -0.74
N ALA A 269 -2.10 23.16 0.32
CA ALA A 269 -0.79 23.60 0.80
C ALA A 269 0.01 22.35 1.15
N ALA A 270 1.21 22.23 0.60
CA ALA A 270 2.19 21.25 1.02
C ALA A 270 2.31 21.27 2.57
N PRO A 271 2.37 20.14 3.23
CA PRO A 271 2.52 20.10 4.67
C PRO A 271 3.79 20.88 5.01
N ARG A 272 3.65 21.94 5.80
CA ARG A 272 4.80 22.70 6.33
C ARG A 272 5.69 21.69 7.05
N ARG A 273 6.90 21.53 6.58
CA ARG A 273 7.96 20.83 7.32
C ARG A 273 8.08 21.54 8.66
N GLY A 274 7.51 20.93 9.69
CA GLY A 274 7.74 21.37 11.07
C GLY A 274 9.22 21.21 11.37
N GLY A 275 9.95 22.33 11.35
CA GLY A 275 11.29 22.39 11.89
C GLY A 275 11.18 22.10 13.38
N LEU A 276 11.75 21.00 13.84
CA LEU A 276 12.15 20.84 15.21
C LEU A 276 13.13 21.99 15.48
N ARG A 277 12.70 22.98 16.25
CA ARG A 277 13.60 23.88 16.94
C ARG A 277 13.95 23.21 18.25
N ASP A 278 15.21 23.19 18.52
CA ASP A 278 15.94 22.76 19.72
C ASP A 278 15.22 22.96 21.04
#